data_1c3a350119b8fb0cb66c1e9ec17a9b62
#
_entry.id   1c3a350119b8fb0cb66c1e9ec17a9b62
#
_cell.length_a   1.000
_cell.length_b   1.000
_cell.length_c   1.000
_cell.angle_alpha   90.00
_cell.angle_beta   90.00
_cell.angle_gamma   90.00
#
_symmetry.space_group_name_H-M   'P 1'
#
loop_
_entity.id
_entity.type
_entity.pdbx_description
1 polymer ?
#
loop_
_entity_poly.entity_id
_entity_poly.type
_entity_poly.pdbx_seq_one_letter_code
_entity_poly.pdbx_strand_id
1 'polypeptide(L)'
;MKLSVFAVLLQDRSFEDACKYLSSLGVQAVEIGCGGFPGKAHCDAREFLAHPEKIDEMLATLKKYNLEIAALSTHGNPVHPNKEIARQFHEDFENAVMLAEKMHVETVVTFSGCPGGCKDDKTPNWVTCPWPDDYSEILEYQWNEVLIPYWKKEVEFVRAHGIKKIAFEMHPGFCVYNPETMMKLRNAVGPEIGANFDPSHLFWQGIDPVAAIRYLGDAIFYFHAKDTKIDEINTAINGVLDTKHYADELHRSWIFRSVGYGHSHQVWKDMMSALRLVGYDGMISIEHEDSLMTPTEGLEKAIAMLKDVMIFESKGEMWWA
;
A
#
# COMPACT_ATOMS: atom_id res chain seq x y z
N MET A 1 -8.34 15.63 -4.00
CA MET A 1 -8.13 14.25 -3.49
C MET A 1 -9.47 13.63 -3.13
N LYS A 2 -9.59 12.30 -3.13
CA LYS A 2 -10.82 11.57 -2.76
C LYS A 2 -10.55 10.66 -1.57
N LEU A 3 -11.53 10.57 -0.66
CA LEU A 3 -11.47 9.66 0.47
C LEU A 3 -11.84 8.25 0.04
N SER A 4 -10.96 7.31 0.31
CA SER A 4 -11.12 5.89 0.03
C SER A 4 -10.91 5.05 1.28
N VAL A 5 -11.33 3.79 1.22
CA VAL A 5 -11.11 2.80 2.29
C VAL A 5 -10.68 1.49 1.67
N PHE A 6 -9.65 0.87 2.23
CA PHE A 6 -9.25 -0.49 1.91
C PHE A 6 -10.24 -1.47 2.56
N ALA A 7 -11.07 -2.11 1.76
CA ALA A 7 -12.24 -2.87 2.22
C ALA A 7 -11.91 -4.15 3.01
N VAL A 8 -10.64 -4.53 3.12
CA VAL A 8 -10.20 -5.71 3.89
C VAL A 8 -10.69 -5.67 5.34
N LEU A 9 -10.74 -4.46 5.95
CA LEU A 9 -11.27 -4.34 7.32
C LEU A 9 -12.76 -4.67 7.47
N LEU A 10 -13.50 -4.79 6.36
CA LEU A 10 -14.95 -5.11 6.31
C LEU A 10 -15.21 -6.49 5.71
N GLN A 11 -14.23 -7.38 5.69
CA GLN A 11 -14.33 -8.71 5.09
C GLN A 11 -15.35 -9.65 5.76
N ASP A 12 -15.82 -9.29 6.96
CA ASP A 12 -16.90 -9.97 7.69
C ASP A 12 -18.30 -9.62 7.18
N ARG A 13 -18.42 -8.62 6.29
CA ARG A 13 -19.66 -8.15 5.67
C ARG A 13 -19.74 -8.60 4.21
N SER A 14 -20.98 -8.68 3.68
CA SER A 14 -21.13 -8.77 2.23
C SER A 14 -20.56 -7.51 1.57
N PHE A 15 -20.12 -7.62 0.30
CA PHE A 15 -19.62 -6.44 -0.43
C PHE A 15 -20.65 -5.32 -0.52
N GLU A 16 -21.94 -5.68 -0.68
CA GLU A 16 -23.02 -4.69 -0.72
C GLU A 16 -23.20 -3.98 0.63
N ASP A 17 -23.16 -4.71 1.76
CA ASP A 17 -23.27 -4.11 3.08
C ASP A 17 -22.06 -3.22 3.40
N ALA A 18 -20.86 -3.62 2.98
CA ALA A 18 -19.65 -2.80 3.07
C ALA A 18 -19.81 -1.49 2.27
N CYS A 19 -20.23 -1.57 1.01
CA CYS A 19 -20.49 -0.39 0.17
C CYS A 19 -21.55 0.54 0.76
N LYS A 20 -22.66 -0.02 1.24
CA LYS A 20 -23.73 0.75 1.90
C LYS A 20 -23.21 1.50 3.13
N TYR A 21 -22.42 0.83 3.94
CA TYR A 21 -21.84 1.42 5.15
C TYR A 21 -20.85 2.55 4.80
N LEU A 22 -19.90 2.29 3.90
CA LEU A 22 -18.91 3.29 3.47
C LEU A 22 -19.56 4.52 2.84
N SER A 23 -20.56 4.32 1.98
CA SER A 23 -21.33 5.41 1.39
C SER A 23 -22.05 6.26 2.45
N SER A 24 -22.62 5.64 3.48
CA SER A 24 -23.29 6.35 4.59
C SER A 24 -22.32 7.23 5.40
N LEU A 25 -21.04 6.89 5.43
CA LEU A 25 -19.97 7.67 6.05
C LEU A 25 -19.38 8.73 5.11
N GLY A 26 -19.85 8.84 3.87
CA GLY A 26 -19.39 9.81 2.87
C GLY A 26 -18.01 9.46 2.30
N VAL A 27 -17.64 8.21 2.27
CA VAL A 27 -16.50 7.67 1.51
C VAL A 27 -16.83 7.75 0.02
N GLN A 28 -15.84 8.02 -0.82
CA GLN A 28 -16.02 8.25 -2.26
C GLN A 28 -15.53 7.08 -3.11
N ALA A 29 -14.60 6.27 -2.60
CA ALA A 29 -14.03 5.16 -3.32
C ALA A 29 -13.67 3.98 -2.41
N VAL A 30 -13.49 2.81 -3.00
CA VAL A 30 -13.14 1.57 -2.29
C VAL A 30 -11.90 0.96 -2.95
N GLU A 31 -10.90 0.65 -2.15
CA GLU A 31 -9.80 -0.20 -2.54
C GLU A 31 -10.18 -1.66 -2.25
N ILE A 32 -9.96 -2.53 -3.22
CA ILE A 32 -10.46 -3.91 -3.18
C ILE A 32 -9.30 -4.88 -3.14
N GLY A 33 -9.21 -5.68 -2.06
CA GLY A 33 -8.31 -6.83 -1.99
C GLY A 33 -8.80 -7.94 -2.92
N CYS A 34 -7.93 -8.41 -3.83
CA CYS A 34 -8.31 -9.40 -4.85
C CYS A 34 -7.31 -10.57 -4.97
N GLY A 35 -6.40 -10.72 -4.01
CA GLY A 35 -5.39 -11.77 -3.94
C GLY A 35 -4.31 -11.45 -2.91
N GLY A 36 -3.33 -12.33 -2.77
CA GLY A 36 -2.20 -12.14 -1.86
C GLY A 36 -2.57 -12.06 -0.39
N PHE A 37 -1.82 -11.27 0.39
CA PHE A 37 -2.06 -11.05 1.82
C PHE A 37 -3.41 -10.39 2.15
N PRO A 38 -3.95 -9.46 1.35
CA PRO A 38 -5.29 -8.91 1.55
C PRO A 38 -6.41 -9.96 1.52
N GLY A 39 -6.16 -11.11 0.92
CA GLY A 39 -7.17 -12.14 0.75
C GLY A 39 -8.14 -11.84 -0.41
N LYS A 40 -9.24 -12.56 -0.42
CA LYS A 40 -10.19 -12.64 -1.56
C LYS A 40 -11.65 -12.56 -1.11
N ALA A 41 -11.92 -12.00 0.06
CA ALA A 41 -13.25 -12.06 0.67
C ALA A 41 -14.34 -11.39 -0.18
N HIS A 42 -14.04 -10.23 -0.78
CA HIS A 42 -14.98 -9.53 -1.65
C HIS A 42 -14.70 -9.74 -3.14
N CYS A 43 -13.48 -10.13 -3.52
CA CYS A 43 -13.08 -10.30 -4.90
C CYS A 43 -11.95 -11.33 -5.01
N ASP A 44 -12.23 -12.47 -5.62
CA ASP A 44 -11.19 -13.37 -6.13
C ASP A 44 -10.96 -13.05 -7.60
N ALA A 45 -9.80 -12.45 -7.92
CA ALA A 45 -9.51 -12.01 -9.28
C ALA A 45 -9.60 -13.15 -10.30
N ARG A 46 -9.14 -14.35 -9.96
CA ARG A 46 -9.22 -15.53 -10.82
C ARG A 46 -10.66 -15.96 -11.07
N GLU A 47 -11.50 -15.94 -10.03
CA GLU A 47 -12.92 -16.28 -10.14
C GLU A 47 -13.68 -15.25 -10.97
N PHE A 48 -13.42 -13.94 -10.75
CA PHE A 48 -14.05 -12.86 -11.51
C PHE A 48 -13.67 -12.90 -12.99
N LEU A 49 -12.44 -13.25 -13.33
CA LEU A 49 -12.02 -13.46 -14.72
C LEU A 49 -12.71 -14.65 -15.40
N ALA A 50 -13.00 -15.71 -14.63
CA ALA A 50 -13.74 -16.87 -15.12
C ALA A 50 -15.26 -16.62 -15.22
N HIS A 51 -15.78 -15.67 -14.44
CA HIS A 51 -17.20 -15.33 -14.30
C HIS A 51 -17.44 -13.82 -14.47
N PRO A 52 -17.41 -13.28 -15.71
CA PRO A 52 -17.54 -11.85 -15.97
C PRO A 52 -18.81 -11.20 -15.41
N GLU A 53 -19.88 -11.95 -15.20
CA GLU A 53 -21.10 -11.49 -14.57
C GLU A 53 -20.85 -10.94 -13.15
N LYS A 54 -19.87 -11.47 -12.42
CA LYS A 54 -19.47 -10.95 -11.09
C LYS A 54 -18.85 -9.56 -11.16
N ILE A 55 -18.14 -9.26 -12.25
CA ILE A 55 -17.62 -7.91 -12.52
C ILE A 55 -18.78 -6.94 -12.64
N ASP A 56 -19.77 -7.28 -13.47
CA ASP A 56 -20.95 -6.44 -13.70
C ASP A 56 -21.75 -6.23 -12.41
N GLU A 57 -21.94 -7.27 -11.59
CA GLU A 57 -22.61 -7.20 -10.29
C GLU A 57 -21.87 -6.28 -9.31
N MET A 58 -20.53 -6.38 -9.22
CA MET A 58 -19.71 -5.52 -8.38
C MET A 58 -19.78 -4.07 -8.82
N LEU A 59 -19.65 -3.80 -10.11
CA LEU A 59 -19.74 -2.45 -10.67
C LEU A 59 -21.14 -1.84 -10.49
N ALA A 60 -22.20 -2.64 -10.63
CA ALA A 60 -23.56 -2.22 -10.34
C ALA A 60 -23.76 -1.85 -8.86
N THR A 61 -23.18 -2.64 -7.94
CA THR A 61 -23.21 -2.37 -6.51
C THR A 61 -22.49 -1.06 -6.16
N LEU A 62 -21.29 -0.84 -6.69
CA LEU A 62 -20.55 0.41 -6.49
C LEU A 62 -21.35 1.61 -7.01
N LYS A 63 -21.90 1.49 -8.22
CA LYS A 63 -22.74 2.55 -8.81
C LYS A 63 -23.99 2.84 -7.96
N LYS A 64 -24.64 1.81 -7.40
CA LYS A 64 -25.81 1.95 -6.52
C LYS A 64 -25.51 2.81 -5.31
N TYR A 65 -24.32 2.69 -4.76
CA TYR A 65 -23.88 3.42 -3.56
C TYR A 65 -23.00 4.64 -3.86
N ASN A 66 -22.87 5.03 -5.13
CA ASN A 66 -22.05 6.17 -5.59
C ASN A 66 -20.59 6.08 -5.14
N LEU A 67 -20.01 4.89 -5.27
CA LEU A 67 -18.59 4.61 -4.97
C LEU A 67 -17.83 4.32 -6.25
N GLU A 68 -16.53 4.68 -6.26
CA GLU A 68 -15.58 4.33 -7.31
C GLU A 68 -14.64 3.21 -6.83
N ILE A 69 -13.99 2.49 -7.76
CA ILE A 69 -12.86 1.64 -7.41
C ILE A 69 -11.62 2.51 -7.33
N ALA A 70 -10.96 2.51 -6.18
CA ALA A 70 -9.73 3.27 -5.95
C ALA A 70 -8.50 2.56 -6.55
N ALA A 71 -8.37 1.28 -6.27
CA ALA A 71 -7.33 0.38 -6.75
C ALA A 71 -7.74 -1.08 -6.55
N LEU A 72 -7.07 -2.00 -7.24
CA LEU A 72 -7.06 -3.43 -6.89
C LEU A 72 -5.76 -3.76 -6.15
N SER A 73 -5.87 -4.47 -5.03
CA SER A 73 -4.74 -4.73 -4.16
C SER A 73 -4.46 -6.22 -4.01
N THR A 74 -3.19 -6.58 -4.25
CA THR A 74 -2.71 -7.96 -4.24
C THR A 74 -1.30 -8.01 -3.66
N HIS A 75 -1.14 -7.51 -2.43
CA HIS A 75 0.14 -7.51 -1.74
C HIS A 75 0.68 -8.93 -1.59
N GLY A 76 1.94 -9.15 -1.98
CA GLY A 76 2.53 -10.47 -1.95
C GLY A 76 4.04 -10.48 -2.14
N ASN A 77 4.64 -11.65 -2.12
CA ASN A 77 6.06 -11.84 -2.39
C ASN A 77 6.28 -12.72 -3.65
N PRO A 78 6.15 -12.17 -4.86
CA PRO A 78 6.29 -12.93 -6.09
C PRO A 78 7.72 -13.39 -6.37
N VAL A 79 8.69 -12.90 -5.63
CA VAL A 79 10.10 -13.31 -5.69
C VAL A 79 10.52 -14.14 -4.45
N HIS A 80 9.56 -14.73 -3.76
CA HIS A 80 9.81 -15.58 -2.60
C HIS A 80 10.75 -16.75 -2.98
N PRO A 81 11.76 -17.11 -2.15
CA PRO A 81 12.70 -18.19 -2.47
C PRO A 81 12.03 -19.57 -2.64
N ASN A 82 10.95 -19.81 -1.90
CA ASN A 82 10.09 -20.97 -2.16
C ASN A 82 9.27 -20.72 -3.44
N LYS A 83 9.58 -21.47 -4.49
CA LYS A 83 8.99 -21.31 -5.82
C LYS A 83 7.48 -21.51 -5.88
N GLU A 84 6.91 -22.33 -5.01
CA GLU A 84 5.45 -22.53 -4.97
C GLU A 84 4.75 -21.30 -4.40
N ILE A 85 5.30 -20.71 -3.34
CA ILE A 85 4.81 -19.46 -2.77
C ILE A 85 4.96 -18.31 -3.77
N ALA A 86 6.14 -18.21 -4.41
CA ALA A 86 6.40 -17.20 -5.44
C ALA A 86 5.41 -17.31 -6.60
N ARG A 87 5.16 -18.54 -7.09
CA ARG A 87 4.19 -18.80 -8.17
C ARG A 87 2.79 -18.33 -7.80
N GLN A 88 2.33 -18.63 -6.59
CA GLN A 88 0.99 -18.23 -6.13
C GLN A 88 0.84 -16.69 -6.10
N PHE A 89 1.80 -15.97 -5.54
CA PHE A 89 1.76 -14.51 -5.51
C PHE A 89 1.93 -13.88 -6.90
N HIS A 90 2.72 -14.49 -7.77
CA HIS A 90 2.85 -14.07 -9.15
C HIS A 90 1.52 -14.23 -9.92
N GLU A 91 0.85 -15.39 -9.80
CA GLU A 91 -0.45 -15.64 -10.41
C GLU A 91 -1.52 -14.67 -9.86
N ASP A 92 -1.53 -14.40 -8.56
CA ASP A 92 -2.45 -13.43 -7.95
C ASP A 92 -2.22 -12.03 -8.52
N PHE A 93 -0.95 -11.62 -8.73
CA PHE A 93 -0.61 -10.33 -9.34
C PHE A 93 -1.06 -10.23 -10.80
N GLU A 94 -0.73 -11.23 -11.64
CA GLU A 94 -1.16 -11.23 -13.04
C GLU A 94 -2.69 -11.26 -13.18
N ASN A 95 -3.39 -12.04 -12.34
CA ASN A 95 -4.86 -12.05 -12.30
C ASN A 95 -5.42 -10.68 -11.89
N ALA A 96 -4.81 -9.99 -10.92
CA ALA A 96 -5.23 -8.64 -10.54
C ALA A 96 -5.04 -7.62 -11.67
N VAL A 97 -3.95 -7.71 -12.43
CA VAL A 97 -3.69 -6.87 -13.62
C VAL A 97 -4.74 -7.12 -14.69
N MET A 98 -5.02 -8.38 -15.04
CA MET A 98 -6.06 -8.74 -16.02
C MET A 98 -7.46 -8.29 -15.56
N LEU A 99 -7.76 -8.40 -14.28
CA LEU A 99 -9.03 -7.93 -13.72
C LEU A 99 -9.11 -6.40 -13.77
N ALA A 100 -8.03 -5.70 -13.45
CA ALA A 100 -7.95 -4.24 -13.50
C ALA A 100 -8.23 -3.72 -14.95
N GLU A 101 -7.70 -4.39 -15.99
CA GLU A 101 -8.04 -4.11 -17.37
C GLU A 101 -9.56 -4.22 -17.61
N LYS A 102 -10.20 -5.31 -17.18
CA LYS A 102 -11.64 -5.54 -17.36
C LYS A 102 -12.52 -4.55 -16.61
N MET A 103 -12.06 -4.11 -15.44
CA MET A 103 -12.80 -3.16 -14.61
C MET A 103 -12.41 -1.69 -14.88
N HIS A 104 -11.51 -1.44 -15.82
CA HIS A 104 -10.97 -0.11 -16.15
C HIS A 104 -10.33 0.61 -14.94
N VAL A 105 -9.62 -0.16 -14.11
CA VAL A 105 -8.86 0.34 -12.97
C VAL A 105 -7.42 0.59 -13.39
N GLU A 106 -6.88 1.77 -13.16
CA GLU A 106 -5.54 2.15 -13.63
C GLU A 106 -4.40 1.70 -12.69
N THR A 107 -4.72 1.38 -11.42
CA THR A 107 -3.73 1.17 -10.37
C THR A 107 -3.87 -0.21 -9.74
N VAL A 108 -2.78 -0.96 -9.71
CA VAL A 108 -2.64 -2.20 -8.93
C VAL A 108 -1.66 -1.94 -7.80
N VAL A 109 -2.07 -2.22 -6.56
CA VAL A 109 -1.24 -2.05 -5.35
C VAL A 109 -0.65 -3.41 -4.97
N THR A 110 0.65 -3.43 -4.64
CA THR A 110 1.34 -4.66 -4.24
C THR A 110 2.62 -4.36 -3.44
N PHE A 111 3.35 -5.42 -3.03
CA PHE A 111 4.71 -5.32 -2.49
C PHE A 111 5.76 -5.64 -3.56
N SER A 112 6.97 -5.10 -3.39
CA SER A 112 8.09 -5.39 -4.30
C SER A 112 8.55 -6.84 -4.23
N GLY A 113 8.30 -7.50 -3.12
CA GLY A 113 8.87 -8.80 -2.78
C GLY A 113 10.22 -8.70 -2.06
N CYS A 114 10.62 -9.82 -1.46
CA CYS A 114 11.91 -10.02 -0.81
C CYS A 114 12.43 -11.42 -1.15
N PRO A 115 13.52 -11.54 -1.91
CA PRO A 115 14.19 -12.82 -2.19
C PRO A 115 14.91 -13.39 -0.96
N GLY A 116 15.46 -14.59 -1.10
CA GLY A 116 16.47 -15.12 -0.19
C GLY A 116 17.84 -14.47 -0.36
N GLY A 117 18.82 -14.89 0.43
CA GLY A 117 20.22 -14.44 0.31
C GLY A 117 20.98 -15.12 -0.84
N CYS A 118 20.49 -16.24 -1.33
CA CYS A 118 21.07 -16.96 -2.47
C CYS A 118 20.00 -17.80 -3.18
N LYS A 119 20.42 -18.43 -4.30
CA LYS A 119 19.52 -19.23 -5.16
C LYS A 119 18.88 -20.43 -4.47
N ASP A 120 19.55 -21.01 -3.48
CA ASP A 120 19.12 -22.24 -2.81
C ASP A 120 18.34 -21.99 -1.51
N ASP A 121 18.16 -20.73 -1.13
CA ASP A 121 17.38 -20.34 0.05
C ASP A 121 15.91 -20.76 -0.07
N LYS A 122 15.27 -20.93 1.09
CA LYS A 122 13.86 -21.32 1.20
C LYS A 122 12.99 -20.22 1.84
N THR A 123 13.63 -19.25 2.48
CA THR A 123 12.97 -18.14 3.19
C THR A 123 13.51 -16.79 2.75
N PRO A 124 12.70 -15.73 2.78
CA PRO A 124 13.18 -14.38 2.50
C PRO A 124 14.28 -13.94 3.46
N ASN A 125 15.17 -13.08 2.98
CA ASN A 125 16.21 -12.47 3.80
C ASN A 125 16.15 -10.93 3.64
N TRP A 126 15.56 -10.24 4.58
CA TRP A 126 15.51 -8.78 4.57
C TRP A 126 16.77 -8.20 5.20
N VAL A 127 17.65 -7.65 4.37
CA VAL A 127 18.94 -7.09 4.79
C VAL A 127 18.77 -5.64 5.23
N THR A 128 19.19 -5.35 6.47
CA THR A 128 19.09 -4.01 7.09
C THR A 128 20.42 -3.44 7.54
N CYS A 129 21.51 -4.18 7.32
CA CYS A 129 22.86 -3.77 7.73
C CYS A 129 23.86 -4.16 6.62
N PRO A 130 24.80 -3.27 6.24
CA PRO A 130 25.73 -3.54 5.15
C PRO A 130 26.95 -4.38 5.55
N TRP A 131 27.11 -4.70 6.82
CA TRP A 131 28.26 -5.43 7.35
C TRP A 131 27.80 -6.58 8.30
N PRO A 132 28.42 -7.76 8.25
CA PRO A 132 29.57 -8.20 7.37
C PRO A 132 29.28 -8.10 5.86
N ASP A 133 30.32 -8.17 5.04
CA ASP A 133 30.25 -8.00 3.56
C ASP A 133 29.29 -8.98 2.89
N ASP A 134 29.05 -10.16 3.49
CA ASP A 134 28.01 -11.12 3.08
C ASP A 134 26.64 -10.43 2.85
N TYR A 135 26.27 -9.46 3.68
CA TYR A 135 25.00 -8.74 3.51
C TYR A 135 24.96 -7.84 2.28
N SER A 136 26.09 -7.25 1.90
CA SER A 136 26.19 -6.49 0.65
C SER A 136 26.12 -7.41 -0.57
N GLU A 137 26.75 -8.58 -0.52
CA GLU A 137 26.66 -9.59 -1.57
C GLU A 137 25.22 -10.11 -1.73
N ILE A 138 24.52 -10.35 -0.62
CA ILE A 138 23.08 -10.69 -0.63
C ILE A 138 22.26 -9.60 -1.32
N LEU A 139 22.49 -8.33 -0.99
CA LEU A 139 21.75 -7.21 -1.63
C LEU A 139 22.02 -7.16 -3.14
N GLU A 140 23.26 -7.34 -3.59
CA GLU A 140 23.59 -7.37 -5.02
C GLU A 140 22.85 -8.50 -5.73
N TYR A 141 22.85 -9.72 -5.17
CA TYR A 141 22.09 -10.84 -5.70
C TYR A 141 20.58 -10.55 -5.76
N GLN A 142 20.00 -10.07 -4.64
CA GLN A 142 18.57 -9.81 -4.54
C GLN A 142 18.10 -8.79 -5.58
N TRP A 143 18.84 -7.69 -5.74
CA TRP A 143 18.44 -6.60 -6.63
C TRP A 143 18.74 -6.92 -8.10
N ASN A 144 19.94 -7.40 -8.41
CA ASN A 144 20.40 -7.48 -9.78
C ASN A 144 20.05 -8.81 -10.47
N GLU A 145 19.98 -9.90 -9.70
CA GLU A 145 19.69 -11.22 -10.27
C GLU A 145 18.21 -11.63 -10.12
N VAL A 146 17.47 -11.06 -9.15
CA VAL A 146 16.11 -11.49 -8.88
C VAL A 146 15.09 -10.38 -9.09
N LEU A 147 15.16 -9.30 -8.30
CA LEU A 147 14.10 -8.30 -8.21
C LEU A 147 13.92 -7.49 -9.51
N ILE A 148 15.01 -6.87 -9.99
CA ILE A 148 14.97 -6.04 -11.21
C ILE A 148 14.60 -6.88 -12.45
N PRO A 149 15.17 -8.07 -12.69
CA PRO A 149 14.76 -8.91 -13.80
C PRO A 149 13.28 -9.33 -13.75
N TYR A 150 12.79 -9.66 -12.57
CA TYR A 150 11.37 -10.00 -12.37
C TYR A 150 10.46 -8.83 -12.75
N TRP A 151 10.67 -7.65 -12.16
CA TRP A 151 9.79 -6.51 -12.39
C TRP A 151 9.92 -5.92 -13.81
N LYS A 152 11.07 -6.05 -14.47
CA LYS A 152 11.18 -5.71 -15.90
C LYS A 152 10.24 -6.56 -16.76
N LYS A 153 10.13 -7.86 -16.46
CA LYS A 153 9.20 -8.74 -17.17
C LYS A 153 7.74 -8.39 -16.87
N GLU A 154 7.42 -8.16 -15.60
CA GLU A 154 6.05 -7.85 -15.19
C GLU A 154 5.56 -6.49 -15.71
N VAL A 155 6.44 -5.50 -15.82
CA VAL A 155 6.08 -4.20 -16.44
C VAL A 155 5.68 -4.37 -17.92
N GLU A 156 6.35 -5.25 -18.67
CA GLU A 156 5.92 -5.55 -20.06
C GLU A 156 4.52 -6.19 -20.09
N PHE A 157 4.23 -7.12 -19.17
CA PHE A 157 2.91 -7.72 -19.02
C PHE A 157 1.85 -6.66 -18.66
N VAL A 158 2.13 -5.80 -17.69
CA VAL A 158 1.25 -4.72 -17.21
C VAL A 158 0.93 -3.73 -18.36
N ARG A 159 1.93 -3.34 -19.16
CA ARG A 159 1.75 -2.51 -20.36
C ARG A 159 0.85 -3.16 -21.39
N ALA A 160 1.02 -4.46 -21.63
CA ALA A 160 0.21 -5.20 -22.60
C ALA A 160 -1.28 -5.22 -22.22
N HIS A 161 -1.59 -5.11 -20.93
CA HIS A 161 -2.96 -5.00 -20.40
C HIS A 161 -3.43 -3.55 -20.18
N GLY A 162 -2.66 -2.54 -20.65
CA GLY A 162 -3.06 -1.13 -20.58
C GLY A 162 -3.04 -0.52 -19.18
N ILE A 163 -2.51 -1.23 -18.19
CA ILE A 163 -2.35 -0.72 -16.81
C ILE A 163 -1.11 0.19 -16.77
N LYS A 164 -1.24 1.32 -16.07
CA LYS A 164 -0.22 2.38 -16.08
C LYS A 164 0.55 2.49 -14.76
N LYS A 165 -0.01 1.96 -13.67
CA LYS A 165 0.47 2.20 -12.32
C LYS A 165 0.55 0.90 -11.51
N ILE A 166 1.76 0.49 -11.20
CA ILE A 166 2.05 -0.51 -10.16
C ILE A 166 2.49 0.28 -8.94
N ALA A 167 1.64 0.36 -7.93
CA ALA A 167 1.91 1.11 -6.71
C ALA A 167 2.48 0.18 -5.64
N PHE A 168 3.79 0.27 -5.40
CA PHE A 168 4.45 -0.50 -4.35
C PHE A 168 4.30 0.18 -3.01
N GLU A 169 3.75 -0.55 -2.05
CA GLU A 169 3.85 -0.13 -0.66
C GLU A 169 5.29 -0.27 -0.18
N MET A 170 5.85 0.82 0.35
CA MET A 170 7.19 0.84 0.91
C MET A 170 7.15 0.23 2.31
N HIS A 171 7.26 -1.10 2.36
CA HIS A 171 7.06 -1.87 3.58
C HIS A 171 8.35 -2.56 4.04
N PRO A 172 8.83 -2.31 5.28
CA PRO A 172 9.93 -3.08 5.89
C PRO A 172 9.65 -4.58 5.88
N GLY A 173 10.67 -5.37 5.56
CA GLY A 173 10.54 -6.80 5.26
C GLY A 173 10.50 -7.10 3.77
N PHE A 174 10.40 -6.07 2.91
CA PHE A 174 10.52 -6.17 1.45
C PHE A 174 11.68 -5.32 0.94
N CYS A 175 12.11 -5.54 -0.31
CA CYS A 175 13.27 -4.82 -0.87
C CYS A 175 13.00 -3.33 -1.04
N VAL A 176 11.76 -2.95 -1.36
CA VAL A 176 11.32 -1.54 -1.40
C VAL A 176 10.63 -1.19 -0.08
N TYR A 177 11.32 -0.45 0.78
CA TYR A 177 10.85 -0.11 2.13
C TYR A 177 11.03 1.36 2.52
N ASN A 178 11.65 2.16 1.62
CA ASN A 178 11.85 3.58 1.81
C ASN A 178 11.91 4.32 0.46
N PRO A 179 11.90 5.66 0.44
CA PRO A 179 11.92 6.43 -0.80
C PRO A 179 13.12 6.15 -1.71
N GLU A 180 14.31 5.91 -1.16
CA GLU A 180 15.51 5.61 -1.95
C GLU A 180 15.37 4.28 -2.69
N THR A 181 14.94 3.21 -2.00
CA THR A 181 14.74 1.90 -2.61
C THR A 181 13.58 1.90 -3.61
N MET A 182 12.56 2.72 -3.38
CA MET A 182 11.48 2.94 -4.34
C MET A 182 12.01 3.54 -5.64
N MET A 183 12.78 4.62 -5.55
CA MET A 183 13.35 5.26 -6.73
C MET A 183 14.43 4.40 -7.41
N LYS A 184 15.18 3.60 -6.64
CA LYS A 184 16.13 2.62 -7.20
C LYS A 184 15.39 1.63 -8.12
N LEU A 185 14.26 1.07 -7.68
CA LEU A 185 13.50 0.13 -8.49
C LEU A 185 12.87 0.83 -9.72
N ARG A 186 12.21 1.97 -9.52
CA ARG A 186 11.60 2.76 -10.60
C ARG A 186 12.61 3.10 -11.69
N ASN A 187 13.80 3.59 -11.32
CA ASN A 187 14.86 3.96 -12.27
C ASN A 187 15.43 2.75 -13.03
N ALA A 188 15.44 1.58 -12.42
CA ALA A 188 15.94 0.37 -13.04
C ALA A 188 14.93 -0.32 -13.96
N VAL A 189 13.62 -0.16 -13.70
CA VAL A 189 12.54 -0.93 -14.36
C VAL A 189 11.72 -0.06 -15.30
N GLY A 190 11.19 1.07 -14.84
CA GLY A 190 10.36 1.94 -15.69
C GLY A 190 9.37 2.82 -14.92
N PRO A 191 8.74 3.78 -15.63
CA PRO A 191 7.86 4.78 -15.02
C PRO A 191 6.52 4.21 -14.53
N GLU A 192 6.14 2.99 -14.89
CA GLU A 192 4.96 2.30 -14.37
C GLU A 192 5.11 1.90 -12.90
N ILE A 193 6.35 1.90 -12.38
CA ILE A 193 6.66 1.64 -10.98
C ILE A 193 6.52 2.93 -10.19
N GLY A 194 5.73 2.92 -9.13
CA GLY A 194 5.56 4.05 -8.22
C GLY A 194 5.15 3.61 -6.84
N ALA A 195 5.01 4.56 -5.93
CA ALA A 195 4.72 4.30 -4.54
C ALA A 195 3.22 4.25 -4.25
N ASN A 196 2.78 3.23 -3.52
CA ASN A 196 1.74 3.37 -2.53
C ASN A 196 2.40 3.94 -1.28
N PHE A 197 2.12 5.21 -0.99
CA PHE A 197 2.74 5.91 0.11
C PHE A 197 1.98 5.64 1.40
N ASP A 198 2.55 4.79 2.26
CA ASP A 198 2.05 4.55 3.60
C ASP A 198 2.99 5.20 4.63
N PRO A 199 2.59 6.31 5.27
CA PRO A 199 3.43 6.98 6.24
C PRO A 199 3.66 6.16 7.51
N SER A 200 2.80 5.19 7.83
CA SER A 200 2.92 4.40 9.04
C SER A 200 4.23 3.61 9.10
N HIS A 201 4.68 3.12 7.95
CA HIS A 201 5.96 2.42 7.81
C HIS A 201 7.17 3.35 7.82
N LEU A 202 6.99 4.61 7.49
CA LEU A 202 8.06 5.61 7.46
C LEU A 202 8.31 6.23 8.84
N PHE A 203 7.26 6.53 9.58
CA PHE A 203 7.34 7.18 10.89
C PHE A 203 8.29 6.46 11.85
N TRP A 204 8.12 5.16 12.04
CA TRP A 204 8.94 4.42 12.99
C TRP A 204 10.38 4.20 12.49
N GLN A 205 10.64 4.32 11.19
CA GLN A 205 11.99 4.32 10.64
C GLN A 205 12.70 5.67 10.84
N GLY A 206 12.03 6.70 11.39
CA GLY A 206 12.56 8.03 11.54
C GLY A 206 12.57 8.85 10.24
N ILE A 207 11.79 8.46 9.25
CA ILE A 207 11.65 9.17 7.97
C ILE A 207 10.56 10.23 8.11
N ASP A 208 10.91 11.48 7.78
CA ASP A 208 9.93 12.57 7.68
C ASP A 208 9.05 12.38 6.46
N PRO A 209 7.72 12.22 6.61
CA PRO A 209 6.84 11.93 5.48
C PRO A 209 6.71 13.09 4.51
N VAL A 210 6.83 14.33 4.94
CA VAL A 210 6.80 15.51 4.07
C VAL A 210 8.04 15.56 3.17
N ALA A 211 9.21 15.28 3.74
CA ALA A 211 10.45 15.16 2.96
C ALA A 211 10.37 13.99 1.97
N ALA A 212 9.84 12.84 2.39
CA ALA A 212 9.64 11.68 1.54
C ALA A 212 8.66 11.96 0.38
N ILE A 213 7.53 12.64 0.63
CA ILE A 213 6.57 13.05 -0.41
C ILE A 213 7.25 13.96 -1.43
N ARG A 214 8.02 14.94 -0.98
CA ARG A 214 8.74 15.87 -1.87
C ARG A 214 9.82 15.18 -2.68
N TYR A 215 10.50 14.19 -2.12
CA TYR A 215 11.52 13.39 -2.81
C TYR A 215 10.92 12.49 -3.89
N LEU A 216 9.81 11.83 -3.59
CA LEU A 216 9.14 10.91 -4.53
C LEU A 216 8.40 11.64 -5.66
N GLY A 217 7.81 12.81 -5.38
CA GLY A 217 7.13 13.63 -6.38
C GLY A 217 6.05 12.87 -7.16
N ASP A 218 6.22 12.83 -8.48
CA ASP A 218 5.31 12.14 -9.42
C ASP A 218 5.34 10.61 -9.33
N ALA A 219 6.27 10.05 -8.59
CA ALA A 219 6.31 8.62 -8.32
C ALA A 219 5.26 8.17 -7.30
N ILE A 220 4.54 9.08 -6.63
CA ILE A 220 3.43 8.71 -5.73
C ILE A 220 2.19 8.42 -6.57
N PHE A 221 1.78 7.17 -6.64
CA PHE A 221 0.61 6.71 -7.41
C PHE A 221 -0.62 6.49 -6.55
N TYR A 222 -0.40 6.15 -5.28
CA TYR A 222 -1.44 5.83 -4.32
C TYR A 222 -1.02 6.22 -2.90
N PHE A 223 -1.97 6.31 -1.97
CA PHE A 223 -1.68 6.71 -0.60
C PHE A 223 -2.52 5.88 0.37
N HIS A 224 -1.87 5.17 1.29
CA HIS A 224 -2.49 4.56 2.45
C HIS A 224 -2.48 5.51 3.65
N ALA A 225 -3.65 5.77 4.20
CA ALA A 225 -3.80 6.54 5.43
C ALA A 225 -3.84 5.58 6.61
N LYS A 226 -2.68 5.31 7.15
CA LYS A 226 -2.43 4.52 8.36
C LYS A 226 -1.44 5.26 9.25
N ASP A 227 -1.60 5.20 10.55
CA ASP A 227 -0.75 5.90 11.50
C ASP A 227 0.10 4.92 12.32
N THR A 228 1.11 5.42 13.00
CA THR A 228 1.98 4.66 13.90
C THR A 228 2.24 5.48 15.15
N LYS A 229 2.12 4.85 16.31
CA LYS A 229 2.58 5.42 17.58
C LYS A 229 3.90 4.79 17.99
N ILE A 230 4.92 5.62 18.13
CA ILE A 230 6.21 5.22 18.71
C ILE A 230 6.08 5.23 20.23
N ASP A 231 6.50 4.14 20.88
CA ASP A 231 6.68 4.10 22.32
C ASP A 231 8.08 4.64 22.64
N GLU A 232 8.13 5.83 23.24
CA GLU A 232 9.39 6.53 23.50
C GLU A 232 10.28 5.78 24.51
N ILE A 233 9.68 5.07 25.48
CA ILE A 233 10.41 4.32 26.51
C ILE A 233 11.04 3.07 25.89
N ASN A 234 10.23 2.25 25.22
CA ASN A 234 10.72 1.02 24.60
C ASN A 234 11.75 1.31 23.50
N THR A 235 11.50 2.35 22.70
CA THR A 235 12.41 2.79 21.63
C THR A 235 13.73 3.34 22.20
N ALA A 236 13.70 4.08 23.32
CA ALA A 236 14.92 4.58 23.96
C ALA A 236 15.80 3.44 24.50
N ILE A 237 15.22 2.29 24.81
CA ILE A 237 15.95 1.11 25.31
C ILE A 237 16.43 0.22 24.16
N ASN A 238 15.55 -0.07 23.18
CA ASN A 238 15.76 -1.15 22.22
C ASN A 238 15.92 -0.67 20.77
N GLY A 239 15.71 0.61 20.49
CA GLY A 239 15.64 1.13 19.13
C GLY A 239 14.32 0.77 18.43
N VAL A 240 14.27 0.97 17.11
CA VAL A 240 13.04 0.83 16.31
C VAL A 240 12.93 -0.51 15.57
N LEU A 241 14.02 -1.25 15.42
CA LEU A 241 14.01 -2.59 14.81
C LEU A 241 13.47 -3.58 15.85
N ASP A 242 12.21 -3.93 15.71
CA ASP A 242 11.47 -4.72 16.69
C ASP A 242 10.94 -6.01 16.06
N THR A 243 11.35 -7.15 16.63
CA THR A 243 10.95 -8.48 16.19
C THR A 243 9.89 -9.12 17.09
N LYS A 244 9.40 -8.41 18.10
CA LYS A 244 8.32 -8.92 18.95
C LYS A 244 7.02 -9.04 18.14
N HIS A 245 6.21 -10.04 18.47
CA HIS A 245 4.91 -10.24 17.83
C HIS A 245 4.02 -9.00 18.00
N TYR A 246 3.21 -8.67 16.99
CA TYR A 246 2.33 -7.48 17.02
C TYR A 246 1.34 -7.47 18.20
N ALA A 247 0.96 -8.62 18.74
CA ALA A 247 0.11 -8.73 19.93
C ALA A 247 0.81 -8.40 21.26
N ASP A 248 2.13 -8.16 21.27
CA ASP A 248 2.87 -7.73 22.46
C ASP A 248 2.96 -6.19 22.51
N GLU A 249 1.85 -5.51 22.40
CA GLU A 249 1.74 -4.05 22.22
C GLU A 249 2.47 -3.27 23.30
N LEU A 250 2.41 -3.74 24.56
CA LEU A 250 3.00 -3.04 25.71
C LEU A 250 4.54 -2.97 25.65
N HIS A 251 5.19 -3.95 25.04
CA HIS A 251 6.65 -4.04 25.02
C HIS A 251 7.25 -3.69 23.66
N ARG A 252 6.41 -3.46 22.65
CA ARG A 252 6.89 -3.07 21.31
C ARG A 252 7.41 -1.63 21.31
N SER A 253 8.38 -1.38 20.44
CA SER A 253 8.93 -0.04 20.20
C SER A 253 7.93 0.88 19.45
N TRP A 254 6.98 0.31 18.75
CA TRP A 254 5.93 1.03 18.04
C TRP A 254 4.76 0.09 17.71
N ILE A 255 3.58 0.66 17.55
CA ILE A 255 2.35 -0.04 17.13
C ILE A 255 1.62 0.76 16.07
N PHE A 256 0.91 0.08 15.17
CA PHE A 256 0.02 0.75 14.23
C PHE A 256 -1.20 1.32 14.95
N ARG A 257 -1.67 2.45 14.45
CA ARG A 257 -2.80 3.17 15.02
C ARG A 257 -3.71 3.72 13.93
N SER A 258 -4.96 3.91 14.30
CA SER A 258 -5.91 4.70 13.50
C SER A 258 -5.38 6.12 13.27
N VAL A 259 -5.66 6.69 12.10
CA VAL A 259 -5.25 8.05 11.71
C VAL A 259 -5.55 9.06 12.81
N GLY A 260 -4.53 9.81 13.24
CA GLY A 260 -4.62 10.82 14.30
C GLY A 260 -4.33 10.30 15.71
N TYR A 261 -4.08 9.00 15.89
CA TYR A 261 -3.73 8.41 17.18
C TYR A 261 -2.22 8.17 17.37
N GLY A 262 -1.46 8.26 16.30
CA GLY A 262 0.01 8.30 16.33
C GLY A 262 0.54 9.73 16.21
N HIS A 263 0.00 10.49 15.27
CA HIS A 263 0.45 11.84 14.91
C HIS A 263 -0.73 12.84 14.89
N SER A 264 -0.39 14.12 15.14
CA SER A 264 -1.40 15.19 15.26
C SER A 264 -2.00 15.60 13.92
N HIS A 265 -3.11 16.34 13.97
CA HIS A 265 -3.72 17.01 12.81
C HIS A 265 -2.74 17.83 11.99
N GLN A 266 -1.76 18.49 12.64
CA GLN A 266 -0.79 19.31 11.93
C GLN A 266 0.10 18.46 11.03
N VAL A 267 0.59 17.31 11.49
CA VAL A 267 1.42 16.40 10.68
C VAL A 267 0.64 15.91 9.46
N TRP A 268 -0.64 15.56 9.64
CA TRP A 268 -1.50 15.13 8.54
C TRP A 268 -1.81 16.28 7.56
N LYS A 269 -2.06 17.50 8.04
CA LYS A 269 -2.24 18.69 7.18
C LYS A 269 -0.97 19.01 6.37
N ASP A 270 0.20 18.85 6.97
CA ASP A 270 1.48 19.07 6.30
C ASP A 270 1.70 18.02 5.18
N MET A 271 1.37 16.74 5.42
CA MET A 271 1.40 15.70 4.38
C MET A 271 0.41 16.00 3.24
N MET A 272 -0.85 16.37 3.55
CA MET A 272 -1.85 16.70 2.52
C MET A 272 -1.40 17.91 1.68
N SER A 273 -0.80 18.91 2.33
CA SER A 273 -0.21 20.06 1.64
C SER A 273 0.96 19.68 0.75
N ALA A 274 1.84 18.81 1.23
CA ALA A 274 2.98 18.32 0.45
C ALA A 274 2.54 17.49 -0.77
N LEU A 275 1.55 16.60 -0.61
CA LEU A 275 0.94 15.85 -1.71
C LEU A 275 0.40 16.79 -2.79
N ARG A 276 -0.34 17.83 -2.38
CA ARG A 276 -0.87 18.84 -3.30
C ARG A 276 0.24 19.63 -4.00
N LEU A 277 1.32 19.95 -3.31
CA LEU A 277 2.47 20.66 -3.88
C LEU A 277 3.19 19.87 -4.97
N VAL A 278 3.30 18.55 -4.81
CA VAL A 278 3.91 17.67 -5.84
C VAL A 278 2.94 17.23 -6.93
N GLY A 279 1.69 17.73 -6.90
CA GLY A 279 0.68 17.47 -7.92
C GLY A 279 -0.17 16.21 -7.70
N TYR A 280 -0.06 15.56 -6.55
CA TYR A 280 -0.92 14.41 -6.22
C TYR A 280 -2.34 14.88 -5.92
N ASP A 281 -3.30 14.32 -6.63
CA ASP A 281 -4.75 14.57 -6.45
C ASP A 281 -5.57 13.26 -6.49
N GLY A 282 -4.93 12.17 -6.10
CA GLY A 282 -5.50 10.82 -6.14
C GLY A 282 -6.29 10.46 -4.88
N MET A 283 -6.34 9.16 -4.61
CA MET A 283 -7.05 8.57 -3.49
C MET A 283 -6.23 8.66 -2.20
N ILE A 284 -6.90 8.93 -1.09
CA ILE A 284 -6.40 8.77 0.27
C ILE A 284 -7.17 7.62 0.87
N SER A 285 -6.58 6.44 0.89
CA SER A 285 -7.23 5.18 1.25
C SER A 285 -6.91 4.81 2.70
N ILE A 286 -7.93 4.73 3.55
CA ILE A 286 -7.74 4.31 4.94
C ILE A 286 -7.41 2.83 4.97
N GLU A 287 -6.27 2.50 5.56
CA GLU A 287 -5.92 1.15 5.99
C GLU A 287 -5.96 1.09 7.53
N HIS A 288 -6.61 0.06 8.07
CA HIS A 288 -6.80 -0.06 9.52
C HIS A 288 -6.12 -1.31 10.06
N GLU A 289 -5.13 -1.11 10.93
CA GLU A 289 -4.41 -2.15 11.67
C GLU A 289 -4.21 -1.74 13.14
N ASP A 290 -5.21 -1.08 13.73
CA ASP A 290 -5.17 -0.63 15.13
C ASP A 290 -5.78 -1.70 16.05
N SER A 291 -4.94 -2.34 16.85
CA SER A 291 -5.37 -3.35 17.82
C SER A 291 -6.08 -2.77 19.07
N LEU A 292 -5.97 -1.46 19.31
CA LEU A 292 -6.57 -0.80 20.46
C LEU A 292 -7.97 -0.25 20.18
N MET A 293 -8.47 -0.40 18.94
CA MET A 293 -9.82 -0.02 18.54
C MET A 293 -10.49 -1.13 17.74
N THR A 294 -11.81 -1.19 17.80
CA THR A 294 -12.55 -2.02 16.85
C THR A 294 -12.41 -1.47 15.43
N PRO A 295 -12.51 -2.30 14.38
CA PRO A 295 -12.49 -1.82 13.00
C PRO A 295 -13.49 -0.68 12.74
N THR A 296 -14.69 -0.78 13.29
CA THR A 296 -15.74 0.24 13.14
C THR A 296 -15.35 1.57 13.80
N GLU A 297 -14.93 1.54 15.07
CA GLU A 297 -14.54 2.77 15.79
C GLU A 297 -13.33 3.44 15.16
N GLY A 298 -12.30 2.66 14.84
CA GLY A 298 -11.08 3.17 14.23
C GLY A 298 -11.32 3.78 12.85
N LEU A 299 -12.14 3.12 12.02
CA LEU A 299 -12.52 3.62 10.70
C LEU A 299 -13.30 4.94 10.79
N GLU A 300 -14.34 5.01 11.63
CA GLU A 300 -15.14 6.23 11.75
C GLU A 300 -14.32 7.42 12.26
N LYS A 301 -13.41 7.18 13.20
CA LYS A 301 -12.49 8.22 13.72
C LYS A 301 -11.46 8.63 12.64
N ALA A 302 -10.91 7.70 11.89
CA ALA A 302 -10.01 8.01 10.78
C ALA A 302 -10.70 8.82 9.68
N ILE A 303 -11.95 8.47 9.31
CA ILE A 303 -12.77 9.24 8.36
C ILE A 303 -13.00 10.67 8.86
N ALA A 304 -13.37 10.84 10.12
CA ALA A 304 -13.61 12.17 10.70
C ALA A 304 -12.35 13.03 10.66
N MET A 305 -11.20 12.46 11.05
CA MET A 305 -9.89 13.12 11.01
C MET A 305 -9.49 13.52 9.57
N LEU A 306 -9.59 12.59 8.63
CA LEU A 306 -9.20 12.84 7.24
C LEU A 306 -10.10 13.87 6.57
N LYS A 307 -11.40 13.90 6.87
CA LYS A 307 -12.30 14.94 6.37
C LYS A 307 -11.92 16.34 6.81
N ASP A 308 -11.29 16.49 8.00
CA ASP A 308 -10.80 17.79 8.48
C ASP A 308 -9.48 18.20 7.82
N VAL A 309 -8.61 17.25 7.50
CA VAL A 309 -7.24 17.57 7.04
C VAL A 309 -7.07 17.48 5.51
N MET A 310 -7.91 16.74 4.80
CA MET A 310 -7.81 16.57 3.35
C MET A 310 -8.18 17.83 2.58
N ILE A 311 -7.56 17.98 1.41
CA ILE A 311 -7.86 19.03 0.44
C ILE A 311 -8.70 18.40 -0.68
N PHE A 312 -10.00 18.62 -0.69
CA PHE A 312 -10.93 18.00 -1.67
C PHE A 312 -11.00 18.75 -2.98
N GLU A 313 -11.00 20.09 -2.94
CA GLU A 313 -11.11 20.91 -4.13
C GLU A 313 -9.79 20.96 -4.92
N SER A 314 -9.86 21.25 -6.19
CA SER A 314 -8.69 21.49 -7.02
C SER A 314 -7.90 22.71 -6.55
N LYS A 315 -6.63 22.78 -6.96
CA LYS A 315 -5.76 23.92 -6.64
C LYS A 315 -6.38 25.22 -7.17
N GLY A 316 -6.50 26.21 -6.29
CA GLY A 316 -6.96 27.55 -6.64
C GLY A 316 -5.89 28.36 -7.42
N GLU A 317 -6.32 29.39 -8.12
CA GLU A 317 -5.46 30.37 -8.76
C GLU A 317 -4.91 31.40 -7.76
N MET A 318 -3.73 31.93 -8.04
CA MET A 318 -3.14 33.02 -7.25
C MET A 318 -3.75 34.36 -7.70
N TRP A 319 -5.00 34.62 -7.31
CA TRP A 319 -5.70 35.85 -7.69
C TRP A 319 -5.07 37.14 -7.13
N TRP A 320 -4.13 37.00 -6.20
CA TRP A 320 -3.41 38.13 -5.56
C TRP A 320 -1.99 38.37 -6.14
N ALA A 321 -1.46 37.52 -7.07
CA ALA A 321 -0.11 37.62 -7.64
C ALA A 321 -0.12 37.96 -9.14
#